data_f656d51442db81fa596faae8ea7464db
#
_entry.id   f656d51442db81fa596faae8ea7464db
#
_cell.length_a   1.000
_cell.length_b   1.000
_cell.length_c   1.000
_cell.angle_alpha   90.00
_cell.angle_beta   90.00
_cell.angle_gamma   90.00
#
_symmetry.space_group_name_H-M   'P 1'
#
loop_
_entity.id
_entity.type
_entity.pdbx_description
1 polymer ?
#
loop_
_entity_poly.entity_id
_entity_poly.type
_entity_poly.pdbx_seq_one_letter_code
_entity_poly.pdbx_strand_id
1 'polypeptide(L)'
;MWNAFKNFHKDIESGHLLPTGNIDGFGTWDLHFEADWGEDALAGILPYTSIDIPKPSAFWHSDTHLGYDWRLAKAKKTDFNFVCQKRAVEEFKRDGIPNPIWMPHAVEPMAYPHIPCIKKYDLGFVGHINSQNRIDALDRMFKEFPNFFWGKRLFEEAAEKYCQSKVVFNISIEDDINMRTFEALSTKSFLLTNWIPTLEELFTDGVHLVTYKTLDEAVDKAKYYIAHDEEREKIAEAGFNEVRSKHTFKHRVEQVLKETGLLEKLK
;
A
#
# COMPACT_ATOMS: atom_id res chain seq x y z
N MET A 1 -5.56 -8.67 0.62
CA MET A 1 -6.38 -8.82 -0.59
C MET A 1 -7.21 -10.12 -0.57
N TRP A 2 -6.62 -11.31 -0.42
CA TRP A 2 -7.32 -12.59 -0.38
C TRP A 2 -8.53 -12.64 0.57
N ASN A 3 -8.32 -12.31 1.86
CA ASN A 3 -9.42 -12.24 2.82
C ASN A 3 -10.49 -11.21 2.44
N ALA A 4 -10.11 -10.14 1.73
CA ALA A 4 -11.05 -9.15 1.26
C ALA A 4 -11.96 -9.70 0.16
N PHE A 5 -11.45 -10.49 -0.78
CA PHE A 5 -12.29 -11.18 -1.77
C PHE A 5 -13.26 -12.14 -1.08
N LYS A 6 -12.76 -13.02 -0.21
CA LYS A 6 -13.57 -14.01 0.51
C LYS A 6 -14.68 -13.37 1.35
N ASN A 7 -14.43 -12.19 1.91
CA ASN A 7 -15.36 -11.51 2.80
C ASN A 7 -16.21 -10.41 2.10
N PHE A 8 -16.01 -10.19 0.79
CA PHE A 8 -16.70 -9.11 0.08
C PHE A 8 -18.18 -9.41 -0.11
N HIS A 9 -18.50 -10.60 -0.58
CA HIS A 9 -19.88 -11.03 -0.84
C HIS A 9 -20.03 -12.55 -0.63
N LYS A 10 -21.21 -12.98 -0.16
CA LYS A 10 -21.49 -14.40 0.12
C LYS A 10 -21.37 -15.32 -1.11
N ASP A 11 -21.58 -14.76 -2.30
CA ASP A 11 -21.56 -15.50 -3.58
C ASP A 11 -20.16 -15.52 -4.22
N ILE A 12 -19.12 -14.97 -3.54
CA ILE A 12 -17.75 -15.06 -3.99
C ILE A 12 -17.10 -16.30 -3.39
N GLU A 13 -16.91 -17.32 -4.22
CA GLU A 13 -16.00 -18.42 -3.91
C GLU A 13 -14.58 -18.04 -4.33
N SER A 14 -13.63 -18.24 -3.46
CA SER A 14 -12.23 -17.93 -3.72
C SER A 14 -11.34 -19.13 -3.41
N GLY A 15 -10.46 -19.51 -4.33
CA GLY A 15 -9.50 -20.59 -4.22
C GLY A 15 -8.05 -20.12 -4.34
N HIS A 16 -7.09 -20.83 -3.77
CA HIS A 16 -5.66 -20.53 -3.94
C HIS A 16 -5.06 -21.37 -5.07
N LEU A 17 -4.33 -20.70 -5.98
CA LEU A 17 -3.37 -21.38 -6.84
C LEU A 17 -2.11 -21.67 -6.01
N LEU A 18 -1.71 -22.94 -5.96
CA LEU A 18 -0.42 -23.30 -5.38
C LEU A 18 0.72 -22.93 -6.34
N PRO A 19 1.90 -22.56 -5.84
CA PRO A 19 3.04 -22.14 -6.67
C PRO A 19 3.59 -23.21 -7.63
N THR A 20 3.08 -24.42 -7.59
CA THR A 20 3.54 -25.55 -8.42
C THR A 20 3.18 -25.45 -9.91
N GLY A 21 2.44 -24.41 -10.29
CA GLY A 21 2.02 -24.25 -11.71
C GLY A 21 1.03 -25.30 -12.21
N ASN A 22 0.60 -26.23 -11.38
CA ASN A 22 -0.39 -27.22 -11.72
C ASN A 22 -1.79 -26.69 -11.39
N ILE A 23 -2.55 -26.32 -12.42
CA ILE A 23 -3.92 -25.84 -12.34
C ILE A 23 -4.94 -26.97 -12.56
N ASP A 24 -4.49 -28.21 -12.68
CA ASP A 24 -5.35 -29.38 -12.82
C ASP A 24 -6.16 -29.59 -11.54
N GLY A 25 -7.47 -29.46 -11.65
CA GLY A 25 -8.40 -29.63 -10.52
C GLY A 25 -9.10 -28.36 -10.04
N PHE A 26 -8.76 -27.19 -10.59
CA PHE A 26 -9.56 -25.98 -10.41
C PHE A 26 -10.70 -25.97 -11.44
N GLY A 27 -11.92 -25.76 -10.95
CA GLY A 27 -13.08 -25.56 -11.82
C GLY A 27 -12.95 -24.31 -12.71
N THR A 28 -13.98 -24.02 -13.49
CA THR A 28 -14.06 -22.77 -14.25
C THR A 28 -14.35 -21.62 -13.28
N TRP A 29 -13.46 -20.63 -13.25
CA TRP A 29 -13.61 -19.41 -12.44
C TRP A 29 -14.05 -18.23 -13.31
N ASP A 30 -14.85 -17.34 -12.75
CA ASP A 30 -15.23 -16.09 -13.43
C ASP A 30 -14.04 -15.13 -13.60
N LEU A 31 -13.00 -15.24 -12.77
CA LEU A 31 -11.77 -14.44 -12.84
C LEU A 31 -10.61 -15.15 -12.16
N HIS A 32 -9.47 -15.18 -12.85
CA HIS A 32 -8.18 -15.49 -12.26
C HIS A 32 -7.50 -14.18 -11.85
N PHE A 33 -7.36 -13.96 -10.55
CA PHE A 33 -6.75 -12.74 -10.00
C PHE A 33 -5.42 -13.06 -9.29
N GLU A 34 -4.37 -12.36 -9.67
CA GLU A 34 -3.07 -12.41 -9.00
C GLU A 34 -2.65 -11.02 -8.51
N ALA A 35 -1.91 -10.96 -7.41
CA ALA A 35 -1.28 -9.76 -6.90
C ALA A 35 0.23 -9.98 -6.74
N ASP A 36 1.01 -8.98 -7.15
CA ASP A 36 2.45 -8.95 -6.97
C ASP A 36 2.80 -8.63 -5.50
N TRP A 37 3.64 -9.46 -4.91
CA TRP A 37 4.09 -9.31 -3.51
C TRP A 37 5.55 -8.86 -3.39
N GLY A 38 6.15 -8.39 -4.51
CA GLY A 38 7.55 -7.96 -4.59
C GLY A 38 8.52 -9.04 -5.08
N GLU A 39 9.73 -8.65 -5.38
CA GLU A 39 10.75 -9.54 -5.98
C GLU A 39 11.13 -10.73 -5.10
N ASP A 40 11.16 -10.57 -3.78
CA ASP A 40 11.56 -11.63 -2.83
C ASP A 40 10.59 -12.82 -2.84
N ALA A 41 9.34 -12.61 -3.19
CA ALA A 41 8.35 -13.68 -3.31
C ALA A 41 8.55 -14.52 -4.58
N LEU A 42 9.29 -14.02 -5.56
CA LEU A 42 9.45 -14.61 -6.89
C LEU A 42 10.85 -15.22 -7.14
N ALA A 43 11.84 -14.89 -6.33
CA ALA A 43 13.23 -15.37 -6.50
C ALA A 43 13.39 -16.90 -6.43
N GLY A 44 12.37 -17.62 -6.01
CA GLY A 44 12.34 -19.10 -5.94
C GLY A 44 11.25 -19.76 -6.79
N ILE A 45 10.42 -18.99 -7.46
CA ILE A 45 9.27 -19.50 -8.23
C ILE A 45 9.54 -19.28 -9.72
N LEU A 46 9.39 -20.33 -10.52
CA LEU A 46 9.55 -20.40 -11.98
C LEU A 46 9.13 -19.08 -12.69
N PRO A 47 9.77 -18.76 -13.85
CA PRO A 47 9.42 -17.56 -14.58
C PRO A 47 7.93 -17.59 -14.95
N TYR A 48 7.14 -16.81 -14.25
CA TYR A 48 5.68 -16.61 -14.43
C TYR A 48 5.31 -16.23 -15.88
N THR A 49 6.31 -15.86 -16.67
CA THR A 49 6.16 -15.51 -18.09
C THR A 49 5.87 -16.70 -19.00
N SER A 50 6.07 -17.95 -18.53
CA SER A 50 5.91 -19.17 -19.34
C SER A 50 4.61 -19.93 -19.09
N ILE A 51 3.85 -19.56 -18.04
CA ILE A 51 2.60 -20.26 -17.70
C ILE A 51 1.44 -19.63 -18.47
N ASP A 52 0.61 -20.45 -19.09
CA ASP A 52 -0.67 -20.01 -19.63
C ASP A 52 -1.59 -19.60 -18.50
N ILE A 53 -1.94 -18.32 -18.48
CA ILE A 53 -2.79 -17.74 -17.44
C ILE A 53 -4.25 -18.04 -17.81
N PRO A 54 -5.02 -18.68 -16.91
CA PRO A 54 -6.44 -18.89 -17.15
C PRO A 54 -7.18 -17.57 -17.41
N LYS A 55 -8.12 -17.60 -18.32
CA LYS A 55 -8.90 -16.43 -18.75
C LYS A 55 -10.35 -16.50 -18.26
N PRO A 56 -10.98 -15.37 -17.91
CA PRO A 56 -10.42 -14.02 -17.86
C PRO A 56 -9.45 -13.85 -16.69
N SER A 57 -8.42 -13.01 -16.87
CA SER A 57 -7.32 -12.84 -15.94
C SER A 57 -7.10 -11.38 -15.55
N ALA A 58 -6.76 -11.15 -14.30
CA ALA A 58 -6.37 -9.84 -13.78
C ALA A 58 -5.09 -9.93 -12.95
N PHE A 59 -4.22 -8.96 -13.08
CA PHE A 59 -2.99 -8.88 -12.31
C PHE A 59 -2.82 -7.49 -11.68
N TRP A 60 -2.45 -7.46 -10.39
CA TRP A 60 -2.13 -6.24 -9.68
C TRP A 60 -0.63 -6.09 -9.51
N HIS A 61 -0.05 -5.21 -10.33
CA HIS A 61 1.38 -4.91 -10.36
C HIS A 61 1.74 -3.94 -9.22
N SER A 62 2.70 -4.32 -8.39
CA SER A 62 3.35 -3.46 -7.41
C SER A 62 4.83 -3.29 -7.73
N ASP A 63 5.50 -2.31 -7.10
CA ASP A 63 6.95 -2.10 -7.21
C ASP A 63 7.48 -2.17 -8.65
N THR A 64 6.77 -1.54 -9.60
CA THR A 64 7.09 -1.60 -11.04
C THR A 64 8.48 -1.10 -11.38
N HIS A 65 9.09 -0.26 -10.51
CA HIS A 65 10.47 0.19 -10.62
C HIS A 65 11.51 -0.92 -10.34
N LEU A 66 11.09 -2.01 -9.68
CA LEU A 66 11.91 -3.19 -9.42
C LEU A 66 11.56 -4.31 -10.41
N GLY A 67 12.21 -4.34 -11.58
CA GLY A 67 11.98 -5.40 -12.57
C GLY A 67 10.78 -5.14 -13.50
N TYR A 68 10.78 -3.99 -14.16
CA TYR A 68 9.75 -3.56 -15.10
C TYR A 68 9.51 -4.58 -16.24
N ASP A 69 10.57 -5.15 -16.81
CA ASP A 69 10.49 -6.01 -17.98
C ASP A 69 9.64 -7.27 -17.78
N TRP A 70 9.79 -7.94 -16.63
CA TRP A 70 8.99 -9.13 -16.34
C TRP A 70 7.52 -8.77 -16.07
N ARG A 71 7.26 -7.61 -15.43
CA ARG A 71 5.90 -7.12 -15.21
C ARG A 71 5.21 -6.75 -16.52
N LEU A 72 5.94 -6.13 -17.43
CA LEU A 72 5.46 -5.86 -18.79
C LEU A 72 5.15 -7.15 -19.56
N ALA A 73 6.04 -8.15 -19.45
CA ALA A 73 5.80 -9.46 -20.08
C ALA A 73 4.55 -10.16 -19.49
N LYS A 74 4.33 -10.06 -18.18
CA LYS A 74 3.13 -10.55 -17.50
C LYS A 74 1.89 -9.78 -17.95
N ALA A 75 1.97 -8.46 -18.02
CA ALA A 75 0.87 -7.59 -18.44
C ALA A 75 0.39 -7.89 -19.86
N LYS A 76 1.29 -8.21 -20.78
CA LYS A 76 0.94 -8.62 -22.16
C LYS A 76 0.13 -9.91 -22.24
N LYS A 77 0.16 -10.75 -21.21
CA LYS A 77 -0.58 -12.01 -21.13
C LYS A 77 -1.86 -11.92 -20.30
N THR A 78 -2.07 -10.78 -19.60
CA THR A 78 -3.18 -10.56 -18.68
C THR A 78 -4.26 -9.68 -19.33
N ASP A 79 -5.53 -9.95 -19.07
CA ASP A 79 -6.64 -9.18 -19.66
C ASP A 79 -6.85 -7.85 -18.97
N PHE A 80 -6.75 -7.82 -17.62
CA PHE A 80 -6.92 -6.61 -16.81
C PHE A 80 -5.67 -6.35 -16.00
N ASN A 81 -5.05 -5.20 -16.21
CA ASN A 81 -3.82 -4.81 -15.54
C ASN A 81 -4.08 -3.66 -14.56
N PHE A 82 -4.00 -3.94 -13.27
CA PHE A 82 -4.06 -2.97 -12.19
C PHE A 82 -2.64 -2.60 -11.77
N VAL A 83 -2.36 -1.33 -11.50
CA VAL A 83 -1.01 -0.83 -11.25
C VAL A 83 -1.00 0.07 -10.02
N CYS A 84 -0.13 -0.23 -9.05
CA CYS A 84 -0.02 0.57 -7.82
C CYS A 84 0.55 1.96 -8.08
N GLN A 85 1.59 2.06 -8.88
CA GLN A 85 2.29 3.30 -9.20
C GLN A 85 1.62 4.00 -10.36
N LYS A 86 1.13 5.21 -10.15
CA LYS A 86 0.43 5.96 -11.21
C LYS A 86 1.31 6.22 -12.43
N ARG A 87 2.60 6.47 -12.23
CA ARG A 87 3.59 6.62 -13.29
C ARG A 87 3.59 5.40 -14.23
N ALA A 88 3.57 4.21 -13.66
CA ALA A 88 3.63 2.97 -14.44
C ALA A 88 2.39 2.71 -15.28
N VAL A 89 1.26 3.37 -15.01
CA VAL A 89 0.09 3.34 -15.91
C VAL A 89 0.45 3.95 -17.27
N GLU A 90 1.12 5.08 -17.30
CA GLU A 90 1.53 5.73 -18.55
C GLU A 90 2.67 4.96 -19.24
N GLU A 91 3.59 4.37 -18.47
CA GLU A 91 4.66 3.51 -18.99
C GLU A 91 4.06 2.27 -19.66
N PHE A 92 3.11 1.60 -19.03
CA PHE A 92 2.43 0.44 -19.59
C PHE A 92 1.64 0.78 -20.86
N LYS A 93 0.93 1.91 -20.91
CA LYS A 93 0.26 2.39 -22.11
C LYS A 93 1.23 2.60 -23.27
N ARG A 94 2.34 3.29 -23.01
CA ARG A 94 3.40 3.53 -23.99
C ARG A 94 3.96 2.23 -24.57
N ASP A 95 4.10 1.20 -23.71
CA ASP A 95 4.69 -0.09 -24.09
C ASP A 95 3.65 -1.11 -24.56
N GLY A 96 2.45 -0.64 -24.90
CA GLY A 96 1.42 -1.35 -25.64
C GLY A 96 0.42 -2.16 -24.79
N ILE A 97 0.35 -1.91 -23.48
CA ILE A 97 -0.68 -2.51 -22.65
C ILE A 97 -1.98 -1.70 -22.77
N PRO A 98 -3.08 -2.32 -23.19
CA PRO A 98 -4.36 -1.63 -23.30
C PRO A 98 -4.95 -1.35 -21.89
N ASN A 99 -5.39 -0.11 -21.69
CA ASN A 99 -6.18 0.30 -20.53
C ASN A 99 -5.66 -0.17 -19.16
N PRO A 100 -4.37 0.06 -18.81
CA PRO A 100 -3.89 -0.22 -17.46
C PRO A 100 -4.59 0.72 -16.47
N ILE A 101 -4.99 0.17 -15.33
CA ILE A 101 -5.85 0.83 -14.35
C ILE A 101 -5.05 1.19 -13.11
N TRP A 102 -5.05 2.45 -12.71
CA TRP A 102 -4.44 2.83 -11.45
C TRP A 102 -5.23 2.25 -10.28
N MET A 103 -4.55 1.47 -9.47
CA MET A 103 -5.09 0.88 -8.25
C MET A 103 -4.02 0.93 -7.15
N PRO A 104 -3.95 2.03 -6.38
CA PRO A 104 -2.93 2.22 -5.35
C PRO A 104 -3.06 1.18 -4.23
N HIS A 105 -2.01 1.04 -3.43
CA HIS A 105 -2.02 0.21 -2.23
C HIS A 105 -3.24 0.50 -1.34
N ALA A 106 -3.48 -0.36 -0.39
CA ALA A 106 -4.57 -0.28 0.56
C ALA A 106 -4.16 -0.95 1.87
N VAL A 107 -5.03 -0.93 2.86
CA VAL A 107 -4.81 -1.60 4.14
C VAL A 107 -5.85 -2.67 4.42
N GLU A 108 -5.45 -3.71 5.17
CA GLU A 108 -6.38 -4.61 5.85
C GLU A 108 -6.61 -4.09 7.27
N PRO A 109 -7.80 -3.54 7.55
CA PRO A 109 -8.09 -2.93 8.85
C PRO A 109 -7.90 -3.85 10.06
N MET A 110 -8.13 -5.14 9.88
CA MET A 110 -7.96 -6.13 10.96
C MET A 110 -6.49 -6.42 11.24
N ALA A 111 -5.62 -6.27 10.25
CA ALA A 111 -4.18 -6.44 10.41
C ALA A 111 -3.50 -5.22 11.03
N TYR A 112 -4.07 -4.02 10.81
CA TYR A 112 -3.58 -2.75 11.35
C TYR A 112 -4.68 -2.03 12.14
N PRO A 113 -5.09 -2.59 13.30
CA PRO A 113 -6.12 -2.00 14.13
C PRO A 113 -5.63 -0.74 14.85
N HIS A 114 -6.56 0.16 15.19
CA HIS A 114 -6.28 1.17 16.19
C HIS A 114 -6.20 0.52 17.58
N ILE A 115 -5.04 0.67 18.23
CA ILE A 115 -4.77 0.14 19.58
C ILE A 115 -4.67 1.33 20.53
N PRO A 116 -5.67 1.57 21.39
CA PRO A 116 -5.58 2.63 22.41
C PRO A 116 -4.35 2.41 23.31
N CYS A 117 -3.43 3.33 23.31
CA CYS A 117 -2.20 3.22 24.06
C CYS A 117 -1.62 4.59 24.46
N ILE A 118 -0.73 4.58 25.45
CA ILE A 118 0.03 5.77 25.84
C ILE A 118 1.12 6.01 24.79
N LYS A 119 1.26 7.28 24.34
CA LYS A 119 2.36 7.68 23.46
C LYS A 119 3.70 7.51 24.18
N LYS A 120 4.56 6.68 23.63
CA LYS A 120 5.88 6.33 24.18
C LYS A 120 7.02 7.01 23.45
N TYR A 121 6.81 7.28 22.16
CA TYR A 121 7.83 7.82 21.26
C TYR A 121 7.39 9.17 20.71
N ASP A 122 8.32 10.10 20.58
CA ASP A 122 8.05 11.34 19.86
C ASP A 122 7.92 11.09 18.36
N LEU A 123 8.84 10.30 17.80
CA LEU A 123 8.76 9.81 16.42
C LEU A 123 8.75 8.28 16.37
N GLY A 124 8.12 7.74 15.30
CA GLY A 124 8.20 6.33 14.94
C GLY A 124 8.36 6.11 13.45
N PHE A 125 9.25 5.20 13.07
CA PHE A 125 9.40 4.69 11.72
C PHE A 125 9.34 3.16 11.73
N VAL A 126 8.41 2.58 10.98
CA VAL A 126 8.31 1.13 10.81
C VAL A 126 8.58 0.79 9.34
N GLY A 127 9.58 -0.03 9.08
CA GLY A 127 9.89 -0.48 7.72
C GLY A 127 11.35 -0.83 7.49
N HIS A 128 11.64 -1.17 6.25
CA HIS A 128 13.00 -1.46 5.81
C HIS A 128 13.83 -0.19 5.59
N ILE A 129 15.12 -0.29 5.85
CA ILE A 129 16.12 0.73 5.56
C ILE A 129 16.98 0.18 4.41
N ASN A 130 16.51 0.36 3.18
CA ASN A 130 17.10 -0.25 1.99
C ASN A 130 17.56 0.74 0.92
N SER A 131 17.56 2.04 1.22
CA SER A 131 18.04 3.07 0.31
C SER A 131 18.84 4.14 1.05
N GLN A 132 19.84 4.75 0.38
CA GLN A 132 20.67 5.79 0.98
C GLN A 132 19.83 6.99 1.43
N ASN A 133 18.88 7.45 0.60
CA ASN A 133 17.99 8.56 0.95
C ASN A 133 17.20 8.28 2.23
N ARG A 134 16.78 7.04 2.46
CA ARG A 134 16.06 6.65 3.68
C ARG A 134 16.99 6.62 4.88
N ILE A 135 18.23 6.14 4.72
CA ILE A 135 19.24 6.17 5.77
C ILE A 135 19.51 7.60 6.19
N ASP A 136 19.80 8.49 5.25
CA ASP A 136 20.13 9.90 5.51
C ASP A 136 18.97 10.63 6.21
N ALA A 137 17.73 10.36 5.75
CA ALA A 137 16.55 10.94 6.37
C ALA A 137 16.33 10.45 7.81
N LEU A 138 16.47 9.16 8.06
CA LEU A 138 16.34 8.59 9.41
C LEU A 138 17.45 9.06 10.34
N ASP A 139 18.69 9.14 9.86
CA ASP A 139 19.81 9.68 10.63
C ASP A 139 19.58 11.15 11.02
N ARG A 140 19.04 11.95 10.09
CA ARG A 140 18.68 13.36 10.39
C ARG A 140 17.58 13.42 11.45
N MET A 141 16.50 12.63 11.31
CA MET A 141 15.42 12.61 12.27
C MET A 141 15.87 12.05 13.63
N PHE A 142 16.70 11.04 13.66
CA PHE A 142 17.22 10.45 14.90
C PHE A 142 18.10 11.42 15.71
N LYS A 143 18.87 12.25 15.04
CA LYS A 143 19.69 13.30 15.69
C LYS A 143 18.82 14.37 16.37
N GLU A 144 17.68 14.72 15.77
CA GLU A 144 16.77 15.75 16.29
C GLU A 144 15.82 15.23 17.37
N PHE A 145 15.46 13.93 17.29
CA PHE A 145 14.46 13.30 18.15
C PHE A 145 15.03 12.07 18.84
N PRO A 146 15.73 12.20 19.98
CA PRO A 146 16.33 11.06 20.68
C PRO A 146 15.32 9.99 21.12
N ASN A 147 14.06 10.38 21.35
CA ASN A 147 12.98 9.44 21.66
C ASN A 147 12.28 8.94 20.38
N PHE A 148 13.06 8.24 19.54
CA PHE A 148 12.64 7.76 18.24
C PHE A 148 12.63 6.23 18.18
N PHE A 149 11.47 5.65 17.87
CA PHE A 149 11.36 4.24 17.53
C PHE A 149 11.63 4.01 16.05
N TRP A 150 12.52 3.07 15.73
CA TRP A 150 12.65 2.56 14.36
C TRP A 150 12.81 1.04 14.37
N GLY A 151 12.30 0.37 13.34
CA GLY A 151 12.47 -1.07 13.17
C GLY A 151 11.48 -1.69 12.20
N LYS A 152 11.78 -2.91 11.80
CA LYS A 152 10.87 -3.73 10.99
C LYS A 152 9.88 -4.40 11.92
N ARG A 153 8.60 -4.14 11.71
CA ARG A 153 7.46 -4.81 12.35
C ARG A 153 6.38 -5.02 11.30
N LEU A 154 5.52 -6.00 11.53
CA LEU A 154 4.43 -6.34 10.63
C LEU A 154 3.12 -6.40 11.42
N PHE A 155 2.01 -6.11 10.73
CA PHE A 155 0.65 -6.26 11.25
C PHE A 155 0.43 -5.59 12.61
N GLU A 156 -0.09 -6.31 13.59
CA GLU A 156 -0.42 -5.80 14.91
C GLU A 156 0.79 -5.21 15.66
N GLU A 157 1.98 -5.81 15.51
CA GLU A 157 3.21 -5.25 16.09
C GLU A 157 3.56 -3.89 15.49
N ALA A 158 3.35 -3.73 14.19
CA ALA A 158 3.54 -2.45 13.52
C ALA A 158 2.47 -1.44 13.98
N ALA A 159 1.20 -1.88 14.05
CA ALA A 159 0.10 -1.07 14.53
C ALA A 159 0.35 -0.54 15.94
N GLU A 160 0.87 -1.39 16.84
CA GLU A 160 1.28 -0.98 18.19
C GLU A 160 2.31 0.15 18.15
N LYS A 161 3.34 0.04 17.32
CA LYS A 161 4.41 1.07 17.21
C LYS A 161 3.90 2.37 16.60
N TYR A 162 3.02 2.29 15.62
CA TYR A 162 2.34 3.47 15.09
C TYR A 162 1.51 4.16 16.17
N CYS A 163 0.67 3.41 16.89
CA CYS A 163 -0.15 3.97 17.97
C CYS A 163 0.69 4.56 19.13
N GLN A 164 1.84 3.97 19.47
CA GLN A 164 2.74 4.45 20.52
C GLN A 164 3.55 5.69 20.11
N SER A 165 3.59 6.06 18.84
CA SER A 165 4.33 7.23 18.33
C SER A 165 3.42 8.46 18.28
N LYS A 166 3.92 9.65 18.70
CA LYS A 166 3.20 10.91 18.51
C LYS A 166 3.12 11.22 17.01
N VAL A 167 4.25 11.14 16.31
CA VAL A 167 4.37 11.37 14.88
C VAL A 167 4.92 10.10 14.23
N VAL A 168 4.19 9.53 13.27
CA VAL A 168 4.71 8.48 12.40
C VAL A 168 5.40 9.16 11.22
N PHE A 169 6.71 8.96 11.13
CA PHE A 169 7.52 9.47 10.03
C PHE A 169 7.52 8.50 8.86
N ASN A 170 7.29 9.00 7.67
CA ASN A 170 7.37 8.23 6.43
C ASN A 170 8.26 8.93 5.41
N ILE A 171 8.97 8.13 4.64
CA ILE A 171 9.64 8.53 3.41
C ILE A 171 9.35 7.48 2.34
N SER A 172 8.64 7.89 1.32
CA SER A 172 8.37 7.10 0.12
C SER A 172 9.57 7.12 -0.82
N ILE A 173 9.66 6.12 -1.68
CA ILE A 173 10.68 6.00 -2.71
C ILE A 173 9.99 6.24 -4.06
N GLU A 174 10.65 6.95 -4.98
CA GLU A 174 10.22 7.06 -6.38
C GLU A 174 8.78 7.54 -6.62
N ASP A 175 8.33 8.58 -5.94
CA ASP A 175 6.98 9.13 -6.09
C ASP A 175 5.85 8.08 -5.92
N ASP A 176 6.10 7.05 -5.10
CA ASP A 176 5.15 6.00 -4.82
C ASP A 176 4.47 6.18 -3.46
N ILE A 177 3.14 6.02 -3.43
CA ILE A 177 2.38 5.98 -2.17
C ILE A 177 2.54 4.58 -1.58
N ASN A 178 3.51 4.41 -0.69
CA ASN A 178 3.82 3.13 -0.08
C ASN A 178 2.73 2.64 0.89
N MET A 179 2.76 1.34 1.22
CA MET A 179 1.79 0.70 2.12
C MET A 179 1.72 1.37 3.49
N ARG A 180 2.86 1.87 4.01
CA ARG A 180 2.92 2.55 5.32
C ARG A 180 1.97 3.72 5.44
N THR A 181 1.71 4.44 4.34
CA THR A 181 0.72 5.53 4.34
C THR A 181 -0.64 5.04 4.79
N PHE A 182 -1.11 3.95 4.21
CA PHE A 182 -2.41 3.37 4.55
C PHE A 182 -2.41 2.67 5.91
N GLU A 183 -1.33 1.98 6.25
CA GLU A 183 -1.16 1.27 7.51
C GLU A 183 -1.19 2.23 8.71
N ALA A 184 -0.38 3.28 8.68
CA ALA A 184 -0.31 4.27 9.75
C ALA A 184 -1.64 4.99 9.95
N LEU A 185 -2.27 5.45 8.86
CA LEU A 185 -3.58 6.10 8.94
C LEU A 185 -4.66 5.15 9.46
N SER A 186 -4.62 3.85 9.10
CA SER A 186 -5.57 2.85 9.60
C SER A 186 -5.48 2.61 11.11
N THR A 187 -4.36 2.94 11.73
CA THR A 187 -4.18 2.84 13.19
C THR A 187 -4.55 4.12 13.94
N LYS A 188 -5.13 5.11 13.25
CA LYS A 188 -5.44 6.43 13.82
C LYS A 188 -4.17 7.14 14.32
N SER A 189 -3.07 7.01 13.57
CA SER A 189 -1.80 7.64 13.87
C SER A 189 -1.57 8.85 12.98
N PHE A 190 -1.00 9.91 13.54
CA PHE A 190 -0.62 11.08 12.76
C PHE A 190 0.57 10.74 11.85
N LEU A 191 0.42 10.98 10.57
CA LEU A 191 1.41 10.67 9.55
C LEU A 191 2.07 11.93 9.01
N LEU A 192 3.39 11.99 9.11
CA LEU A 192 4.25 12.97 8.44
C LEU A 192 5.03 12.28 7.33
N THR A 193 4.76 12.61 6.07
CA THR A 193 5.34 11.94 4.89
C THR A 193 5.91 12.95 3.88
N ASN A 194 6.86 12.51 3.05
CA ASN A 194 7.32 13.34 1.95
C ASN A 194 6.18 13.62 0.97
N TRP A 195 6.15 14.85 0.44
CA TRP A 195 5.21 15.23 -0.60
C TRP A 195 5.51 14.49 -1.91
N ILE A 196 4.47 13.96 -2.53
CA ILE A 196 4.48 13.39 -3.87
C ILE A 196 3.18 13.79 -4.59
N PRO A 197 3.21 14.04 -5.92
CA PRO A 197 2.05 14.57 -6.65
C PRO A 197 0.79 13.71 -6.51
N THR A 198 0.94 12.39 -6.62
CA THR A 198 -0.17 11.43 -6.57
C THR A 198 -0.85 11.32 -5.21
N LEU A 199 -0.18 11.79 -4.13
CA LEU A 199 -0.74 11.74 -2.79
C LEU A 199 -1.98 12.62 -2.65
N GLU A 200 -1.99 13.78 -3.33
CA GLU A 200 -3.09 14.74 -3.29
C GLU A 200 -4.39 14.21 -3.95
N GLU A 201 -4.28 13.15 -4.73
CA GLU A 201 -5.45 12.49 -5.32
C GLU A 201 -6.19 11.58 -4.34
N LEU A 202 -5.51 11.16 -3.26
CA LEU A 202 -6.07 10.28 -2.24
C LEU A 202 -6.27 10.98 -0.90
N PHE A 203 -5.41 11.93 -0.56
CA PHE A 203 -5.37 12.58 0.76
C PHE A 203 -5.14 14.08 0.64
N THR A 204 -5.71 14.83 1.56
CA THR A 204 -5.52 16.29 1.64
C THR A 204 -4.47 16.60 2.71
N ASP A 205 -3.40 17.33 2.32
CA ASP A 205 -2.36 17.80 3.23
C ASP A 205 -2.93 18.73 4.29
N GLY A 206 -2.48 18.59 5.53
CA GLY A 206 -2.99 19.33 6.69
C GLY A 206 -4.36 18.89 7.20
N VAL A 207 -5.03 17.94 6.49
CA VAL A 207 -6.35 17.40 6.88
C VAL A 207 -6.28 15.93 7.25
N HIS A 208 -5.76 15.07 6.37
CA HIS A 208 -5.70 13.63 6.56
C HIS A 208 -4.31 13.14 7.01
N LEU A 209 -3.29 13.89 6.66
CA LEU A 209 -1.89 13.68 6.97
C LEU A 209 -1.14 15.02 6.79
N VAL A 210 0.15 15.03 7.08
CA VAL A 210 0.98 16.22 6.82
C VAL A 210 2.15 15.83 5.92
N THR A 211 2.41 16.67 4.90
CA THR A 211 3.51 16.45 3.97
C THR A 211 4.70 17.36 4.27
N TYR A 212 5.88 16.96 3.80
CA TYR A 212 7.09 17.78 3.79
C TYR A 212 7.82 17.66 2.44
N LYS A 213 8.53 18.71 2.04
CA LYS A 213 9.34 18.72 0.80
C LYS A 213 10.83 18.61 1.06
N THR A 214 11.28 19.04 2.26
CA THR A 214 12.68 18.94 2.69
C THR A 214 12.77 18.31 4.07
N LEU A 215 13.94 17.75 4.41
CA LEU A 215 14.14 17.19 5.75
C LEU A 215 14.12 18.24 6.86
N ASP A 216 14.52 19.48 6.58
CA ASP A 216 14.42 20.57 7.54
C ASP A 216 12.94 20.89 7.82
N GLU A 217 12.12 20.97 6.78
CA GLU A 217 10.66 21.13 6.94
C GLU A 217 10.06 19.94 7.72
N ALA A 218 10.53 18.71 7.48
CA ALA A 218 10.09 17.54 8.24
C ALA A 218 10.40 17.66 9.73
N VAL A 219 11.60 18.15 10.06
CA VAL A 219 12.03 18.39 11.44
C VAL A 219 11.15 19.45 12.11
N ASP A 220 10.93 20.58 11.44
CA ASP A 220 10.12 21.69 11.98
C ASP A 220 8.67 21.26 12.20
N LYS A 221 8.06 20.60 11.23
CA LYS A 221 6.70 20.07 11.33
C LYS A 221 6.59 19.00 12.42
N ALA A 222 7.57 18.10 12.53
CA ALA A 222 7.59 17.11 13.60
C ALA A 222 7.64 17.77 14.98
N LYS A 223 8.54 18.76 15.20
CA LYS A 223 8.61 19.53 16.46
C LYS A 223 7.28 20.22 16.77
N TYR A 224 6.66 20.83 15.77
CA TYR A 224 5.38 21.48 15.91
C TYR A 224 4.29 20.51 16.38
N TYR A 225 4.08 19.42 15.65
CA TYR A 225 3.00 18.48 15.96
C TYR A 225 3.26 17.60 17.20
N ILE A 226 4.51 17.43 17.62
CA ILE A 226 4.84 16.82 18.92
C ILE A 226 4.31 17.67 20.07
N ALA A 227 4.33 19.00 19.92
CA ALA A 227 3.89 19.95 20.93
C ALA A 227 2.39 20.34 20.86
N HIS A 228 1.71 20.02 19.73
CA HIS A 228 0.32 20.43 19.49
C HIS A 228 -0.61 19.21 19.39
N ASP A 229 -0.88 18.60 20.53
CA ASP A 229 -1.62 17.33 20.66
C ASP A 229 -3.01 17.40 20.01
N GLU A 230 -3.79 18.45 20.28
CA GLU A 230 -5.17 18.58 19.78
C GLU A 230 -5.23 18.62 18.25
N GLU A 231 -4.36 19.40 17.63
CA GLU A 231 -4.31 19.52 16.16
C GLU A 231 -3.82 18.22 15.54
N ARG A 232 -2.79 17.59 16.11
CA ARG A 232 -2.26 16.31 15.68
C ARG A 232 -3.33 15.20 15.71
N GLU A 233 -4.06 15.08 16.83
CA GLU A 233 -5.11 14.05 16.97
C GLU A 233 -6.31 14.31 16.04
N LYS A 234 -6.65 15.56 15.75
CA LYS A 234 -7.67 15.91 14.76
C LYS A 234 -7.31 15.44 13.36
N ILE A 235 -6.06 15.66 12.95
CA ILE A 235 -5.56 15.21 11.65
C ILE A 235 -5.51 13.67 11.60
N ALA A 236 -5.04 13.03 12.67
CA ALA A 236 -5.00 11.57 12.78
C ALA A 236 -6.39 10.94 12.69
N GLU A 237 -7.40 11.53 13.31
CA GLU A 237 -8.81 11.12 13.23
C GLU A 237 -9.34 11.22 11.79
N ALA A 238 -9.10 12.36 11.15
CA ALA A 238 -9.56 12.57 9.78
C ALA A 238 -8.89 11.59 8.79
N GLY A 239 -7.58 11.36 8.92
CA GLY A 239 -6.85 10.39 8.12
C GLY A 239 -7.33 8.94 8.33
N PHE A 240 -7.63 8.58 9.58
CA PHE A 240 -8.22 7.29 9.92
C PHE A 240 -9.58 7.10 9.23
N ASN A 241 -10.46 8.08 9.31
CA ASN A 241 -11.78 8.02 8.69
C ASN A 241 -11.68 7.92 7.17
N GLU A 242 -10.78 8.68 6.55
CA GLU A 242 -10.55 8.66 5.11
C GLU A 242 -10.07 7.28 4.65
N VAL A 243 -9.03 6.74 5.28
CA VAL A 243 -8.45 5.46 4.86
C VAL A 243 -9.42 4.30 5.06
N ARG A 244 -10.16 4.29 6.18
CA ARG A 244 -11.13 3.23 6.49
C ARG A 244 -12.34 3.25 5.57
N SER A 245 -12.76 4.43 5.12
CA SER A 245 -13.94 4.57 4.24
C SER A 245 -13.66 4.38 2.75
N LYS A 246 -12.38 4.51 2.29
CA LYS A 246 -12.06 4.53 0.85
C LYS A 246 -10.84 3.70 0.44
N HIS A 247 -9.95 3.35 1.37
CA HIS A 247 -8.64 2.80 1.00
C HIS A 247 -8.32 1.47 1.71
N THR A 248 -9.31 0.61 1.87
CA THR A 248 -9.12 -0.78 2.35
C THR A 248 -9.01 -1.75 1.18
N PHE A 249 -8.47 -2.94 1.40
CA PHE A 249 -8.48 -3.99 0.38
C PHE A 249 -9.89 -4.35 -0.11
N LYS A 250 -10.93 -4.16 0.71
CA LYS A 250 -12.32 -4.32 0.28
C LYS A 250 -12.65 -3.39 -0.88
N HIS A 251 -12.25 -2.11 -0.82
CA HIS A 251 -12.46 -1.14 -1.90
C HIS A 251 -11.67 -1.50 -3.17
N ARG A 252 -10.48 -2.12 -3.03
CA ARG A 252 -9.72 -2.61 -4.19
C ARG A 252 -10.38 -3.82 -4.84
N VAL A 253 -10.97 -4.73 -4.05
CA VAL A 253 -11.79 -5.84 -4.57
C VAL A 253 -13.00 -5.29 -5.33
N GLU A 254 -13.70 -4.32 -4.77
CA GLU A 254 -14.82 -3.67 -5.45
C GLU A 254 -14.40 -3.04 -6.78
N GLN A 255 -13.26 -2.35 -6.81
CA GLN A 255 -12.69 -1.80 -8.03
C GLN A 255 -12.39 -2.90 -9.06
N VAL A 256 -11.75 -4.00 -8.65
CA VAL A 256 -11.48 -5.13 -9.54
C VAL A 256 -12.77 -5.70 -10.13
N LEU A 257 -13.77 -5.98 -9.29
CA LEU A 257 -15.05 -6.55 -9.73
C LEU A 257 -15.80 -5.61 -10.68
N LYS A 258 -15.72 -4.30 -10.43
CA LYS A 258 -16.33 -3.28 -11.30
C LYS A 258 -15.65 -3.25 -12.67
N GLU A 259 -14.33 -3.14 -12.70
CA GLU A 259 -13.55 -2.99 -13.94
C GLU A 259 -13.59 -4.29 -14.80
N THR A 260 -13.76 -5.44 -14.16
CA THR A 260 -13.92 -6.73 -14.86
C THR A 260 -15.38 -7.04 -15.25
N GLY A 261 -16.35 -6.18 -14.87
CA GLY A 261 -17.78 -6.39 -15.13
C GLY A 261 -18.44 -7.45 -14.25
N LEU A 262 -17.72 -7.98 -13.26
CA LEU A 262 -18.25 -9.02 -12.37
C LEU A 262 -19.16 -8.46 -11.26
N LEU A 263 -19.02 -7.18 -10.91
CA LEU A 263 -19.82 -6.55 -9.86
C LEU A 263 -21.32 -6.60 -10.19
N GLU A 264 -21.69 -6.48 -11.45
CA GLU A 264 -23.09 -6.54 -11.90
C GLU A 264 -23.70 -7.94 -11.78
N LYS A 265 -22.88 -8.99 -11.82
CA LYS A 265 -23.32 -10.38 -11.62
C LYS A 265 -23.64 -10.71 -10.16
N LEU A 266 -23.20 -9.88 -9.22
CA LEU A 266 -23.42 -10.04 -7.77
C LEU A 266 -24.68 -9.31 -7.26
N LYS A 267 -25.32 -8.51 -8.12
CA LYS A 267 -26.57 -7.82 -7.81
C LYS A 267 -27.79 -8.73 -8.08
#